data_fc99a0559bc9ca89eee643d9dd6fe25d
#
_entry.id   fc99a0559bc9ca89eee643d9dd6fe25d
#
_cell.length_a   1.000
_cell.length_b   1.000
_cell.length_c   1.000
_cell.angle_alpha   90.00
_cell.angle_beta   90.00
_cell.angle_gamma   90.00
#
_symmetry.space_group_name_H-M   'P 1'
#
loop_
_entity.id
_entity.type
_entity.pdbx_description
1 polymer ?
#
loop_
_entity_poly.entity_id
_entity_poly.type
_entity_poly.pdbx_seq_one_letter_code
_entity_poly.pdbx_strand_id
1 'polypeptide(L)'
;MKKMLIILTIAMSVLPAMAGRPKIGLALGGGGAKGAAEVGVLKVLEEAGIHVDYIAGSSIGSIVGGLYAAGYSASELETMFRTQEWLSLLTDRKASLNNEPFKTIDGVTYVFGFPVIDRNSRGFGVMSGGRIEQVIDSMVSVKGCTDFESLKIPFRCVTTDIRTANEVILSKGVLCKALRASMAIPGIFKPVEHNGRLLVDGGMLNNLPVDVCRQMGADIVIAVDLQQSEQQPRKKSDINAISGIADLFGLGGILEWITNRPDISKYYENRKQADIYIHPDLPDADASSFGNKNAARMILAGTAAARKLLPDLRALISNTSQSVSAPM
;
A
#
# COMPACT_ATOMS: atom_id res chain seq x y z
N MET A 1 -65.36 1.57 8.34
CA MET A 1 -64.09 1.07 8.95
C MET A 1 -63.34 0.06 8.08
N LYS A 2 -63.99 -0.86 7.32
CA LYS A 2 -63.28 -1.86 6.47
C LYS A 2 -62.55 -1.26 5.24
N LYS A 3 -62.95 -0.12 4.70
CA LYS A 3 -62.28 0.50 3.54
C LYS A 3 -60.98 1.26 3.88
N MET A 4 -60.78 1.65 5.15
CA MET A 4 -59.56 2.35 5.59
C MET A 4 -58.42 1.38 5.89
N LEU A 5 -58.73 0.11 6.22
CA LEU A 5 -57.72 -0.92 6.52
C LEU A 5 -57.04 -1.45 5.26
N ILE A 6 -57.71 -1.42 4.09
CA ILE A 6 -57.16 -1.91 2.81
C ILE A 6 -56.15 -0.92 2.22
N ILE A 7 -56.31 0.39 2.46
CA ILE A 7 -55.38 1.41 1.98
C ILE A 7 -54.05 1.41 2.76
N LEU A 8 -54.09 1.03 4.05
CA LEU A 8 -52.91 0.97 4.88
C LEU A 8 -52.01 -0.25 4.57
N THR A 9 -52.63 -1.35 4.10
CA THR A 9 -51.90 -2.59 3.72
C THR A 9 -51.20 -2.47 2.35
N ILE A 10 -51.72 -1.63 1.45
CA ILE A 10 -51.10 -1.42 0.12
C ILE A 10 -49.95 -0.40 0.20
N ALA A 11 -49.99 0.55 1.16
CA ALA A 11 -48.88 1.50 1.37
C ALA A 11 -47.63 0.90 1.99
N MET A 12 -47.71 -0.31 2.56
CA MET A 12 -46.56 -1.02 3.18
C MET A 12 -45.80 -1.92 2.21
N SER A 13 -46.30 -2.10 0.96
CA SER A 13 -45.68 -3.03 0.01
C SER A 13 -44.86 -2.39 -1.10
N VAL A 14 -44.57 -1.09 -1.02
CA VAL A 14 -43.72 -0.40 -2.00
C VAL A 14 -42.74 0.56 -1.28
N LEU A 15 -41.93 -0.01 -0.39
CA LEU A 15 -40.58 0.51 -0.20
C LEU A 15 -39.74 -0.21 -1.26
N PRO A 16 -39.30 0.46 -2.35
CA PRO A 16 -38.24 -0.12 -3.15
C PRO A 16 -37.09 -0.29 -2.19
N ALA A 17 -36.65 -1.53 -1.99
CA ALA A 17 -35.33 -1.77 -1.45
C ALA A 17 -34.41 -0.95 -2.37
N MET A 18 -33.86 0.17 -1.87
CA MET A 18 -32.78 0.88 -2.54
C MET A 18 -31.56 -0.05 -2.41
N ALA A 19 -31.53 -1.06 -3.27
CA ALA A 19 -30.39 -1.91 -3.46
C ALA A 19 -29.27 -0.99 -3.92
N GLY A 20 -28.42 -0.60 -2.97
CA GLY A 20 -27.24 0.19 -3.27
C GLY A 20 -26.33 -0.63 -4.19
N ARG A 21 -25.56 0.04 -5.06
CA ARG A 21 -24.53 -0.65 -5.82
C ARG A 21 -23.57 -1.39 -4.86
N PRO A 22 -22.95 -2.50 -5.29
CA PRO A 22 -21.97 -3.21 -4.49
C PRO A 22 -20.82 -2.27 -4.11
N LYS A 23 -20.34 -2.39 -2.86
CA LYS A 23 -19.21 -1.64 -2.34
C LYS A 23 -17.89 -2.27 -2.79
N ILE A 24 -17.07 -1.49 -3.45
CA ILE A 24 -15.79 -1.95 -4.02
C ILE A 24 -14.65 -1.57 -3.09
N GLY A 25 -13.93 -2.59 -2.61
CA GLY A 25 -12.67 -2.46 -1.90
C GLY A 25 -11.48 -2.63 -2.83
N LEU A 26 -10.43 -1.83 -2.63
CA LEU A 26 -9.16 -1.92 -3.33
C LEU A 26 -8.06 -2.28 -2.35
N ALA A 27 -7.51 -3.48 -2.48
CA ALA A 27 -6.37 -3.95 -1.70
C ALA A 27 -5.07 -3.78 -2.49
N LEU A 28 -4.16 -2.93 -1.99
CA LEU A 28 -2.89 -2.59 -2.61
C LEU A 28 -1.73 -3.23 -1.86
N GLY A 29 -0.94 -4.02 -2.57
CA GLY A 29 0.13 -4.83 -2.00
C GLY A 29 1.46 -4.08 -1.85
N GLY A 30 2.34 -4.62 -1.00
CA GLY A 30 3.70 -4.11 -0.87
C GLY A 30 4.62 -4.60 -1.99
N GLY A 31 5.62 -3.77 -2.36
CA GLY A 31 6.56 -4.12 -3.43
C GLY A 31 7.59 -3.05 -3.78
N GLY A 32 7.78 -2.02 -2.95
CA GLY A 32 8.74 -0.94 -3.18
C GLY A 32 8.48 -0.19 -4.49
N ALA A 33 9.49 -0.02 -5.34
CA ALA A 33 9.36 0.69 -6.62
C ALA A 33 8.25 0.15 -7.53
N LYS A 34 7.88 -1.14 -7.39
CA LYS A 34 6.81 -1.78 -8.17
C LYS A 34 5.43 -1.19 -7.91
N GLY A 35 5.25 -0.41 -6.84
CA GLY A 35 4.02 0.36 -6.58
C GLY A 35 3.61 1.28 -7.74
N ALA A 36 4.53 1.65 -8.62
CA ALA A 36 4.20 2.35 -9.86
C ALA A 36 3.17 1.58 -10.73
N ALA A 37 3.14 0.24 -10.66
CA ALA A 37 2.16 -0.56 -11.40
C ALA A 37 0.74 -0.38 -10.84
N GLU A 38 0.59 -0.15 -9.54
CA GLU A 38 -0.72 0.16 -8.92
C GLU A 38 -1.31 1.43 -9.49
N VAL A 39 -0.47 2.43 -9.77
CA VAL A 39 -0.93 3.66 -10.46
C VAL A 39 -1.51 3.35 -11.84
N GLY A 40 -0.91 2.40 -12.56
CA GLY A 40 -1.44 1.93 -13.84
C GLY A 40 -2.83 1.27 -13.70
N VAL A 41 -3.04 0.54 -12.61
CA VAL A 41 -4.37 -0.05 -12.28
C VAL A 41 -5.37 1.07 -11.97
N LEU A 42 -5.00 2.03 -11.12
CA LEU A 42 -5.87 3.16 -10.77
C LEU A 42 -6.32 3.95 -12.02
N LYS A 43 -5.42 4.16 -12.99
CA LYS A 43 -5.78 4.82 -14.27
C LYS A 43 -6.90 4.09 -14.99
N VAL A 44 -6.84 2.76 -15.05
CA VAL A 44 -7.89 1.96 -15.72
C VAL A 44 -9.20 2.01 -14.95
N LEU A 45 -9.17 1.99 -13.61
CA LEU A 45 -10.37 2.12 -12.80
C LEU A 45 -11.03 3.50 -12.99
N GLU A 46 -10.24 4.58 -13.00
CA GLU A 46 -10.75 5.95 -13.29
C GLU A 46 -11.32 6.06 -14.70
N GLU A 47 -10.58 5.62 -15.73
CA GLU A 47 -11.04 5.60 -17.14
C GLU A 47 -12.34 4.80 -17.33
N ALA A 48 -12.50 3.73 -16.56
CA ALA A 48 -13.69 2.88 -16.62
C ALA A 48 -14.86 3.39 -15.79
N GLY A 49 -14.69 4.47 -15.01
CA GLY A 49 -15.70 5.01 -14.10
C GLY A 49 -16.00 4.10 -12.91
N ILE A 50 -15.07 3.24 -12.52
CA ILE A 50 -15.22 2.33 -11.39
C ILE A 50 -14.91 3.08 -10.09
N HIS A 51 -15.92 3.25 -9.28
CA HIS A 51 -15.81 3.93 -8.00
C HIS A 51 -15.34 2.98 -6.91
N VAL A 52 -14.24 3.32 -6.26
CA VAL A 52 -13.69 2.60 -5.11
C VAL A 52 -14.28 3.17 -3.82
N ASP A 53 -14.86 2.31 -2.97
CA ASP A 53 -15.48 2.70 -1.70
C ASP A 53 -14.54 2.58 -0.50
N TYR A 54 -13.60 1.63 -0.56
CA TYR A 54 -12.66 1.34 0.52
C TYR A 54 -11.28 1.04 -0.04
N ILE A 55 -10.25 1.46 0.68
CA ILE A 55 -8.87 1.14 0.31
C ILE A 55 -8.14 0.56 1.53
N ALA A 56 -7.40 -0.51 1.32
CA ALA A 56 -6.44 -1.02 2.27
C ALA A 56 -5.07 -1.17 1.58
N GLY A 57 -4.01 -0.73 2.23
CA GLY A 57 -2.67 -0.76 1.66
C GLY A 57 -1.63 -1.29 2.62
N SER A 58 -0.59 -1.93 2.09
CA SER A 58 0.60 -2.37 2.80
C SER A 58 1.85 -1.83 2.13
N SER A 59 2.84 -1.33 2.91
CA SER A 59 4.09 -0.80 2.37
C SER A 59 3.86 0.29 1.30
N ILE A 60 4.42 0.13 0.10
CA ILE A 60 4.19 1.09 -1.00
C ILE A 60 2.71 1.20 -1.36
N GLY A 61 1.93 0.12 -1.26
CA GLY A 61 0.49 0.15 -1.48
C GLY A 61 -0.25 1.05 -0.48
N SER A 62 0.30 1.24 0.74
CA SER A 62 -0.20 2.24 1.67
C SER A 62 0.03 3.66 1.15
N ILE A 63 1.20 3.94 0.58
CA ILE A 63 1.52 5.27 0.03
C ILE A 63 0.61 5.57 -1.16
N VAL A 64 0.53 4.66 -2.12
CA VAL A 64 -0.34 4.82 -3.30
C VAL A 64 -1.80 4.96 -2.87
N GLY A 65 -2.29 4.03 -2.03
CA GLY A 65 -3.68 4.02 -1.57
C GLY A 65 -4.03 5.21 -0.68
N GLY A 66 -3.14 5.60 0.23
CA GLY A 66 -3.34 6.75 1.12
C GLY A 66 -3.39 8.07 0.37
N LEU A 67 -2.51 8.28 -0.61
CA LEU A 67 -2.52 9.47 -1.46
C LEU A 67 -3.75 9.49 -2.38
N TYR A 68 -4.13 8.34 -2.95
CA TYR A 68 -5.35 8.22 -3.73
C TYR A 68 -6.60 8.50 -2.89
N ALA A 69 -6.65 7.96 -1.67
CA ALA A 69 -7.72 8.22 -0.71
C ALA A 69 -7.80 9.71 -0.30
N ALA A 70 -6.65 10.40 -0.24
CA ALA A 70 -6.59 11.85 -0.03
C ALA A 70 -7.07 12.67 -1.24
N GLY A 71 -7.32 12.02 -2.37
CA GLY A 71 -7.88 12.64 -3.58
C GLY A 71 -6.87 13.03 -4.64
N TYR A 72 -5.69 12.41 -4.64
CA TYR A 72 -4.82 12.42 -5.81
C TYR A 72 -5.41 11.55 -6.91
N SER A 73 -5.43 12.04 -8.14
CA SER A 73 -5.77 11.24 -9.31
C SER A 73 -4.61 10.29 -9.68
N ALA A 74 -4.92 9.25 -10.43
CA ALA A 74 -3.89 8.36 -10.96
C ALA A 74 -2.86 9.11 -11.83
N SER A 75 -3.26 10.16 -12.54
CA SER A 75 -2.34 11.00 -13.33
C SER A 75 -1.38 11.83 -12.46
N GLU A 76 -1.86 12.38 -11.34
CA GLU A 76 -0.99 13.09 -10.38
C GLU A 76 0.00 12.11 -9.73
N LEU A 77 -0.44 10.90 -9.37
CA LEU A 77 0.43 9.84 -8.83
C LEU A 77 1.45 9.36 -9.88
N GLU A 78 1.07 9.21 -11.15
CA GLU A 78 2.02 8.91 -12.24
C GLU A 78 3.11 9.96 -12.32
N THR A 79 2.73 11.23 -12.29
CA THR A 79 3.69 12.35 -12.30
C THR A 79 4.65 12.24 -11.13
N MET A 80 4.14 12.00 -9.93
CA MET A 80 4.95 11.80 -8.72
C MET A 80 5.95 10.65 -8.90
N PHE A 81 5.49 9.46 -9.31
CA PHE A 81 6.39 8.30 -9.48
C PHE A 81 7.47 8.53 -10.51
N ARG A 82 7.20 9.32 -11.55
CA ARG A 82 8.14 9.59 -12.64
C ARG A 82 9.11 10.73 -12.37
N THR A 83 8.73 11.70 -11.54
CA THR A 83 9.53 12.92 -11.36
C THR A 83 10.29 12.99 -10.03
N GLN A 84 9.87 12.23 -9.03
CA GLN A 84 10.54 12.24 -7.72
C GLN A 84 11.88 11.50 -7.75
N GLU A 85 12.86 12.10 -7.09
CA GLU A 85 14.16 11.50 -6.81
C GLU A 85 14.08 10.50 -5.65
N TRP A 86 13.33 9.40 -5.88
CA TRP A 86 12.98 8.41 -4.87
C TRP A 86 14.20 7.92 -4.06
N LEU A 87 15.29 7.62 -4.73
CA LEU A 87 16.48 7.12 -4.05
C LEU A 87 17.01 8.15 -3.05
N SER A 88 17.03 9.42 -3.40
CA SER A 88 17.45 10.51 -2.51
C SER A 88 16.48 10.68 -1.32
N LEU A 89 15.17 10.53 -1.55
CA LEU A 89 14.16 10.63 -0.49
C LEU A 89 14.24 9.45 0.50
N LEU A 90 14.41 8.24 -0.03
CA LEU A 90 14.40 7.01 0.78
C LEU A 90 15.70 6.84 1.57
N THR A 91 16.85 7.25 1.02
CA THR A 91 18.16 7.02 1.63
C THR A 91 18.59 8.14 2.57
N ASP A 92 17.79 9.19 2.74
CA ASP A 92 18.19 10.41 3.49
C ASP A 92 19.55 10.99 3.05
N ARG A 93 19.95 10.72 1.80
CA ARG A 93 21.26 11.07 1.26
C ARG A 93 21.46 12.58 1.23
N LYS A 94 22.55 13.06 1.80
CA LYS A 94 22.98 14.45 1.70
C LYS A 94 23.95 14.60 0.53
N ALA A 95 23.47 15.15 -0.58
CA ALA A 95 24.27 15.31 -1.82
C ALA A 95 25.61 16.04 -1.57
N SER A 96 25.64 17.02 -0.65
CA SER A 96 26.84 17.76 -0.27
C SER A 96 27.94 16.91 0.40
N LEU A 97 27.62 15.68 0.83
CA LEU A 97 28.57 14.77 1.51
C LEU A 97 29.07 13.66 0.59
N ASN A 98 28.68 13.63 -0.68
CA ASN A 98 28.98 12.52 -1.59
C ASN A 98 30.48 12.33 -1.87
N ASN A 99 31.28 13.41 -1.78
CA ASN A 99 32.71 13.37 -2.06
C ASN A 99 33.55 13.06 -0.83
N GLU A 100 32.96 12.99 0.36
CA GLU A 100 33.67 12.67 1.60
C GLU A 100 33.37 11.21 1.96
N PRO A 101 34.41 10.34 2.05
CA PRO A 101 34.19 8.92 2.33
C PRO A 101 33.58 8.69 3.71
N PHE A 102 33.93 9.52 4.72
CA PHE A 102 33.40 9.46 6.08
C PHE A 102 33.19 10.86 6.61
N LYS A 103 32.00 11.15 7.15
CA LYS A 103 31.72 12.42 7.84
C LYS A 103 30.66 12.23 8.91
N THR A 104 30.92 12.74 10.13
CA THR A 104 29.94 12.74 11.22
C THR A 104 29.37 14.14 11.41
N ILE A 105 28.05 14.29 11.38
CA ILE A 105 27.32 15.55 11.61
C ILE A 105 26.18 15.24 12.59
N ASP A 106 26.10 16.00 13.67
CA ASP A 106 25.05 15.87 14.70
C ASP A 106 24.90 14.42 15.23
N GLY A 107 26.01 13.70 15.37
CA GLY A 107 26.03 12.31 15.84
C GLY A 107 25.71 11.25 14.78
N VAL A 108 25.38 11.65 13.55
CA VAL A 108 25.17 10.73 12.42
C VAL A 108 26.44 10.62 11.59
N THR A 109 26.94 9.40 11.40
CA THR A 109 28.07 9.14 10.50
C THR A 109 27.55 8.82 9.12
N TYR A 110 28.02 9.57 8.13
CA TYR A 110 27.75 9.38 6.71
C TYR A 110 28.93 8.71 6.03
N VAL A 111 28.66 7.74 5.17
CA VAL A 111 29.63 7.10 4.28
C VAL A 111 29.20 7.36 2.85
N PHE A 112 30.03 8.09 2.09
CA PHE A 112 29.67 8.58 0.75
C PHE A 112 28.29 9.27 0.68
N GLY A 113 27.94 10.03 1.73
CA GLY A 113 26.65 10.73 1.83
C GLY A 113 25.49 9.88 2.35
N PHE A 114 25.68 8.59 2.63
CA PHE A 114 24.67 7.73 3.23
C PHE A 114 24.83 7.68 4.76
N PRO A 115 23.77 7.86 5.55
CA PRO A 115 23.82 7.74 6.99
C PRO A 115 24.02 6.27 7.37
N VAL A 116 25.10 5.95 8.08
CA VAL A 116 25.43 4.57 8.48
C VAL A 116 25.33 4.38 10.00
N ILE A 117 25.74 5.37 10.77
CA ILE A 117 25.72 5.34 12.23
C ILE A 117 25.02 6.60 12.73
N ASP A 118 23.95 6.41 13.47
CA ASP A 118 23.25 7.47 14.19
C ASP A 118 23.29 7.16 15.69
N ARG A 119 24.11 7.86 16.44
CA ARG A 119 24.28 7.67 17.89
C ARG A 119 23.06 8.11 18.70
N ASN A 120 22.17 8.93 18.10
CA ASN A 120 20.99 9.47 18.76
C ASN A 120 19.75 8.61 18.54
N SER A 121 19.85 7.55 17.72
CA SER A 121 18.68 6.74 17.36
C SER A 121 18.43 5.58 18.32
N ARG A 122 17.18 5.44 18.69
CA ARG A 122 16.66 4.23 19.35
C ARG A 122 16.03 3.36 18.27
N GLY A 123 16.66 2.24 17.89
CA GLY A 123 16.04 1.27 16.99
C GLY A 123 16.94 0.70 15.89
N PHE A 124 16.53 -0.43 15.32
CA PHE A 124 17.20 -1.11 14.22
C PHE A 124 16.75 -0.47 12.89
N GLY A 125 17.64 0.20 12.20
CA GLY A 125 17.41 0.79 10.89
C GLY A 125 18.43 1.89 10.61
N VAL A 126 18.95 1.89 9.38
CA VAL A 126 20.00 2.82 8.96
C VAL A 126 19.43 4.18 8.60
N MET A 127 18.20 4.18 8.01
CA MET A 127 17.58 5.38 7.46
C MET A 127 16.41 5.84 8.35
N SER A 128 16.31 7.15 8.61
CA SER A 128 15.21 7.70 9.39
C SER A 128 13.91 7.73 8.59
N GLY A 129 13.99 7.89 7.27
CA GLY A 129 12.85 8.12 6.38
C GLY A 129 12.13 9.45 6.64
N GLY A 130 12.79 10.38 7.34
CA GLY A 130 12.18 11.69 7.66
C GLY A 130 11.92 12.54 6.41
N ARG A 131 12.74 12.41 5.38
CA ARG A 131 12.53 13.15 4.12
C ARG A 131 11.29 12.68 3.37
N ILE A 132 11.10 11.38 3.26
CA ILE A 132 9.89 10.84 2.61
C ILE A 132 8.64 11.17 3.42
N GLU A 133 8.71 11.13 4.76
CA GLU A 133 7.60 11.55 5.63
C GLU A 133 7.23 13.01 5.37
N GLN A 134 8.20 13.92 5.31
CA GLN A 134 7.97 15.34 5.00
C GLN A 134 7.33 15.56 3.62
N VAL A 135 7.77 14.82 2.60
CA VAL A 135 7.17 14.90 1.26
C VAL A 135 5.71 14.43 1.30
N ILE A 136 5.44 13.30 1.94
CA ILE A 136 4.08 12.78 2.09
C ILE A 136 3.22 13.78 2.88
N ASP A 137 3.73 14.34 3.98
CA ASP A 137 3.01 15.34 4.79
C ASP A 137 2.64 16.58 3.96
N SER A 138 3.60 17.10 3.18
CA SER A 138 3.34 18.21 2.26
C SER A 138 2.27 17.85 1.23
N MET A 139 2.32 16.66 0.64
CA MET A 139 1.32 16.21 -0.34
C MET A 139 -0.08 16.13 0.25
N VAL A 140 -0.25 15.46 1.41
CA VAL A 140 -1.57 15.32 2.02
C VAL A 140 -2.10 16.65 2.53
N SER A 141 -1.22 17.55 2.99
CA SER A 141 -1.58 18.90 3.43
C SER A 141 -2.16 19.74 2.28
N VAL A 142 -1.57 19.65 1.08
CA VAL A 142 -2.09 20.33 -0.13
C VAL A 142 -3.52 19.89 -0.48
N LYS A 143 -3.87 18.63 -0.22
CA LYS A 143 -5.23 18.10 -0.42
C LYS A 143 -6.16 18.36 0.78
N GLY A 144 -5.66 18.93 1.89
CA GLY A 144 -6.42 19.14 3.12
C GLY A 144 -6.72 17.84 3.89
N CYS A 145 -5.91 16.80 3.70
CA CYS A 145 -6.13 15.44 4.20
C CYS A 145 -4.97 14.97 5.07
N THR A 146 -4.70 15.67 6.18
CA THR A 146 -3.56 15.37 7.07
C THR A 146 -3.77 14.16 7.98
N ASP A 147 -5.03 13.76 8.16
CA ASP A 147 -5.43 12.61 8.99
C ASP A 147 -6.43 11.70 8.25
N PHE A 148 -6.71 10.53 8.86
CA PHE A 148 -7.63 9.55 8.27
C PHE A 148 -9.07 10.05 8.19
N GLU A 149 -9.49 10.93 9.10
CA GLU A 149 -10.85 11.45 9.19
C GLU A 149 -11.17 12.42 8.06
N SER A 150 -10.15 13.05 7.47
CA SER A 150 -10.28 14.00 6.35
C SER A 150 -10.19 13.36 4.96
N LEU A 151 -9.97 12.04 4.87
CA LEU A 151 -9.83 11.33 3.59
C LEU A 151 -11.15 11.25 2.82
N LYS A 152 -11.06 11.38 1.48
CA LYS A 152 -12.20 11.28 0.57
C LYS A 152 -12.71 9.84 0.42
N ILE A 153 -11.82 8.86 0.54
CA ILE A 153 -12.15 7.44 0.53
C ILE A 153 -11.67 6.84 1.86
N PRO A 154 -12.52 6.10 2.60
CA PRO A 154 -12.11 5.38 3.79
C PRO A 154 -10.90 4.49 3.51
N PHE A 155 -9.84 4.67 4.32
CA PHE A 155 -8.56 4.00 4.12
C PHE A 155 -8.11 3.26 5.38
N ARG A 156 -7.40 2.15 5.19
CA ARG A 156 -6.71 1.39 6.23
C ARG A 156 -5.26 1.17 5.83
N CYS A 157 -4.37 1.45 6.77
CA CYS A 157 -2.93 1.32 6.60
C CYS A 157 -2.43 0.13 7.43
N VAL A 158 -1.85 -0.87 6.78
CA VAL A 158 -1.35 -2.08 7.45
C VAL A 158 0.07 -1.85 7.93
N THR A 159 0.34 -2.18 9.18
CA THR A 159 1.65 -2.14 9.83
C THR A 159 1.84 -3.39 10.69
N THR A 160 3.06 -3.62 11.19
CA THR A 160 3.40 -4.70 12.11
C THR A 160 4.02 -4.12 13.38
N ASP A 161 3.52 -4.52 14.55
CA ASP A 161 4.22 -4.24 15.81
C ASP A 161 5.36 -5.25 16.01
N ILE A 162 6.60 -4.78 15.90
CA ILE A 162 7.79 -5.64 15.98
C ILE A 162 7.99 -6.26 17.36
N ARG A 163 7.44 -5.66 18.42
CA ARG A 163 7.59 -6.18 19.79
C ARG A 163 6.70 -7.38 20.06
N THR A 164 5.51 -7.39 19.47
CA THR A 164 4.49 -8.42 19.71
C THR A 164 4.28 -9.35 18.53
N ALA A 165 4.92 -9.06 17.38
CA ALA A 165 4.71 -9.73 16.09
C ALA A 165 3.23 -9.78 15.69
N ASN A 166 2.46 -8.74 16.01
CA ASN A 166 1.06 -8.63 15.66
C ASN A 166 0.87 -7.62 14.52
N GLU A 167 -0.07 -7.92 13.65
CA GLU A 167 -0.59 -6.97 12.68
C GLU A 167 -1.29 -5.80 13.37
N VAL A 168 -1.03 -4.59 12.91
CA VAL A 168 -1.68 -3.37 13.41
C VAL A 168 -2.25 -2.60 12.22
N ILE A 169 -3.57 -2.51 12.18
CA ILE A 169 -4.29 -1.78 11.14
C ILE A 169 -4.57 -0.37 11.66
N LEU A 170 -3.90 0.62 11.06
CA LEU A 170 -4.09 2.03 11.38
C LEU A 170 -5.26 2.59 10.57
N SER A 171 -6.12 3.33 11.28
CA SER A 171 -7.36 3.89 10.73
C SER A 171 -7.69 5.28 11.27
N LYS A 172 -6.81 5.83 12.09
CA LYS A 172 -6.98 7.13 12.78
C LYS A 172 -5.64 7.81 12.97
N GLY A 173 -5.70 9.14 13.15
CA GLY A 173 -4.54 9.97 13.44
C GLY A 173 -3.79 10.42 12.18
N VAL A 174 -2.57 10.88 12.37
CA VAL A 174 -1.77 11.54 11.34
C VAL A 174 -1.40 10.60 10.21
N LEU A 175 -1.87 10.90 8.98
CA LEU A 175 -1.75 10.02 7.83
C LEU A 175 -0.28 9.79 7.42
N CYS A 176 0.53 10.84 7.29
CA CYS A 176 1.93 10.71 6.86
C CYS A 176 2.74 9.78 7.78
N LYS A 177 2.50 9.83 9.11
CA LYS A 177 3.14 8.93 10.07
C LYS A 177 2.73 7.48 9.89
N ALA A 178 1.45 7.22 9.59
CA ALA A 178 0.97 5.88 9.33
C ALA A 178 1.59 5.30 8.04
N LEU A 179 1.64 6.09 6.96
CA LEU A 179 2.26 5.70 5.70
C LEU A 179 3.77 5.44 5.88
N ARG A 180 4.46 6.32 6.67
CA ARG A 180 5.86 6.13 7.03
C ARG A 180 6.09 4.85 7.84
N ALA A 181 5.19 4.50 8.76
CA ALA A 181 5.27 3.26 9.53
C ALA A 181 5.10 2.02 8.64
N SER A 182 4.12 2.05 7.74
CA SER A 182 3.83 0.93 6.84
C SER A 182 4.96 0.61 5.85
N MET A 183 5.83 1.58 5.53
CA MET A 183 6.99 1.38 4.67
C MET A 183 8.30 1.12 5.44
N ALA A 184 8.25 1.00 6.76
CA ALA A 184 9.43 0.85 7.61
C ALA A 184 10.00 -0.56 7.56
N ILE A 185 10.63 -0.94 6.45
CA ILE A 185 11.28 -2.25 6.27
C ILE A 185 12.35 -2.42 7.34
N PRO A 186 12.26 -3.45 8.21
CA PRO A 186 13.27 -3.71 9.23
C PRO A 186 14.67 -3.86 8.65
N GLY A 187 15.66 -3.28 9.33
CA GLY A 187 17.05 -3.25 8.86
C GLY A 187 17.35 -2.13 7.86
N ILE A 188 16.36 -1.61 7.15
CA ILE A 188 16.52 -0.48 6.22
C ILE A 188 16.06 0.80 6.88
N PHE A 189 14.82 0.83 7.37
CA PHE A 189 14.24 2.01 8.02
C PHE A 189 14.07 1.82 9.52
N LYS A 190 14.21 2.92 10.26
CA LYS A 190 13.88 2.94 11.69
C LYS A 190 12.39 2.68 11.86
N PRO A 191 12.01 1.83 12.84
CA PRO A 191 10.63 1.67 13.24
C PRO A 191 10.01 3.00 13.67
N VAL A 192 8.70 3.10 13.54
CA VAL A 192 7.93 4.28 13.98
C VAL A 192 7.25 3.99 15.30
N GLU A 193 7.50 4.84 16.30
CA GLU A 193 6.80 4.75 17.57
C GLU A 193 5.38 5.35 17.43
N HIS A 194 4.36 4.56 17.77
CA HIS A 194 2.97 4.96 17.71
C HIS A 194 2.17 4.36 18.85
N ASN A 195 1.64 5.19 19.75
CA ASN A 195 0.83 4.78 20.91
C ASN A 195 1.48 3.64 21.72
N GLY A 196 2.78 3.77 22.04
CA GLY A 196 3.54 2.79 22.83
C GLY A 196 3.93 1.52 22.05
N ARG A 197 3.55 1.38 20.79
CA ARG A 197 3.96 0.31 19.87
C ARG A 197 5.15 0.74 19.05
N LEU A 198 5.90 -0.24 18.56
CA LEU A 198 7.03 -0.01 17.65
C LEU A 198 6.70 -0.62 16.29
N LEU A 199 6.22 0.22 15.37
CA LEU A 199 5.65 -0.19 14.11
C LEU A 199 6.69 -0.27 12.99
N VAL A 200 6.57 -1.32 12.20
CA VAL A 200 7.36 -1.59 11.00
C VAL A 200 6.44 -1.94 9.83
N ASP A 201 7.05 -2.25 8.68
CA ASP A 201 6.37 -2.56 7.42
C ASP A 201 5.28 -3.62 7.59
N GLY A 202 4.09 -3.32 7.05
CA GLY A 202 2.92 -4.20 7.13
C GLY A 202 3.07 -5.48 6.33
N GLY A 203 3.88 -5.45 5.27
CA GLY A 203 4.15 -6.61 4.42
C GLY A 203 4.83 -7.78 5.12
N MET A 204 5.29 -7.57 6.35
CA MET A 204 5.81 -8.62 7.21
C MET A 204 4.75 -9.67 7.57
N LEU A 205 3.50 -9.24 7.81
CA LEU A 205 2.40 -10.09 8.25
C LEU A 205 1.18 -10.09 7.31
N ASN A 206 0.98 -9.01 6.54
CA ASN A 206 -0.13 -8.90 5.61
C ASN A 206 0.24 -8.01 4.42
N ASN A 207 0.87 -8.63 3.42
CA ASN A 207 1.36 -7.88 2.25
C ASN A 207 0.30 -7.69 1.15
N LEU A 208 -0.86 -8.33 1.23
CA LEU A 208 -1.98 -8.18 0.29
C LEU A 208 -3.30 -8.09 1.08
N PRO A 209 -3.71 -6.90 1.56
CA PRO A 209 -4.70 -6.76 2.63
C PRO A 209 -6.17 -6.85 2.13
N VAL A 210 -6.53 -7.97 1.49
CA VAL A 210 -7.89 -8.26 1.01
C VAL A 210 -8.86 -8.41 2.19
N ASP A 211 -8.44 -9.13 3.22
CA ASP A 211 -9.19 -9.32 4.47
C ASP A 211 -9.56 -7.99 5.14
N VAL A 212 -8.66 -6.99 5.07
CA VAL A 212 -8.91 -5.65 5.62
C VAL A 212 -10.00 -4.94 4.81
N CYS A 213 -10.01 -5.03 3.47
CA CYS A 213 -11.10 -4.50 2.66
C CYS A 213 -12.43 -5.17 2.98
N ARG A 214 -12.45 -6.49 3.21
CA ARG A 214 -13.65 -7.22 3.65
C ARG A 214 -14.15 -6.74 5.02
N GLN A 215 -13.24 -6.55 5.98
CA GLN A 215 -13.59 -6.00 7.30
C GLN A 215 -14.15 -4.57 7.23
N MET A 216 -13.78 -3.80 6.21
CA MET A 216 -14.36 -2.46 5.95
C MET A 216 -15.77 -2.53 5.35
N GLY A 217 -16.24 -3.69 4.92
CA GLY A 217 -17.56 -3.90 4.34
C GLY A 217 -17.59 -3.91 2.81
N ALA A 218 -16.49 -4.27 2.15
CA ALA A 218 -16.46 -4.42 0.70
C ALA A 218 -17.20 -5.69 0.26
N ASP A 219 -18.13 -5.54 -0.68
CA ASP A 219 -18.84 -6.63 -1.36
C ASP A 219 -17.95 -7.28 -2.43
N ILE A 220 -17.19 -6.44 -3.14
CA ILE A 220 -16.23 -6.84 -4.18
C ILE A 220 -14.85 -6.32 -3.79
N VAL A 221 -13.84 -7.17 -3.82
CA VAL A 221 -12.45 -6.77 -3.57
C VAL A 221 -11.57 -6.97 -4.80
N ILE A 222 -11.02 -5.86 -5.27
CA ILE A 222 -9.97 -5.83 -6.29
C ILE A 222 -8.62 -5.86 -5.54
N ALA A 223 -7.81 -6.88 -5.77
CA ALA A 223 -6.48 -6.99 -5.20
C ALA A 223 -5.41 -6.75 -6.26
N VAL A 224 -4.47 -5.86 -5.95
CA VAL A 224 -3.28 -5.60 -6.79
C VAL A 224 -2.07 -6.17 -6.11
N ASP A 225 -1.50 -7.23 -6.69
CA ASP A 225 -0.38 -7.96 -6.12
C ASP A 225 0.91 -7.68 -6.89
N LEU A 226 1.92 -7.19 -6.18
CA LEU A 226 3.23 -6.84 -6.71
C LEU A 226 4.30 -7.90 -6.41
N GLN A 227 3.94 -9.00 -5.76
CA GLN A 227 4.90 -10.06 -5.46
C GLN A 227 5.29 -10.81 -6.74
N GLN A 228 6.48 -11.36 -6.77
CA GLN A 228 6.90 -12.20 -7.89
C GLN A 228 6.12 -13.51 -7.88
N SER A 229 5.72 -13.97 -9.07
CA SER A 229 5.14 -15.31 -9.25
C SER A 229 6.08 -16.37 -8.69
N GLU A 230 5.56 -17.42 -8.04
CA GLU A 230 6.33 -18.57 -7.56
C GLU A 230 7.13 -19.27 -8.69
N GLN A 231 6.72 -19.07 -9.94
CA GLN A 231 7.40 -19.64 -11.13
C GLN A 231 8.69 -18.90 -11.50
N GLN A 232 8.95 -17.72 -10.92
CA GLN A 232 10.22 -17.01 -11.11
C GLN A 232 11.06 -17.11 -9.84
N PRO A 233 12.13 -17.95 -9.81
CA PRO A 233 13.03 -18.00 -8.67
C PRO A 233 13.62 -16.60 -8.43
N ARG A 234 13.59 -16.15 -7.17
CA ARG A 234 14.25 -14.90 -6.78
C ARG A 234 15.67 -14.90 -7.32
N LYS A 235 16.05 -13.87 -8.07
CA LYS A 235 17.44 -13.71 -8.49
C LYS A 235 18.29 -13.63 -7.21
N LYS A 236 19.37 -14.43 -7.14
CA LYS A 236 20.33 -14.40 -6.01
C LYS A 236 20.83 -12.99 -5.68
N SER A 237 20.81 -12.06 -6.65
CA SER A 237 21.15 -10.65 -6.49
C SER A 237 20.28 -9.92 -5.47
N ASP A 238 18.99 -10.22 -5.38
CA ASP A 238 18.06 -9.50 -4.50
C ASP A 238 18.24 -9.91 -3.03
N ILE A 239 18.56 -11.19 -2.83
CA ILE A 239 18.91 -11.73 -1.51
C ILE A 239 20.27 -11.19 -1.06
N ASN A 240 21.24 -11.10 -1.97
CA ASN A 240 22.61 -10.68 -1.65
C ASN A 240 22.72 -9.19 -1.32
N ALA A 241 21.90 -8.32 -1.92
CA ALA A 241 21.91 -6.89 -1.61
C ALA A 241 21.33 -6.62 -0.21
N ILE A 242 20.23 -7.29 0.14
CA ILE A 242 19.59 -7.17 1.46
C ILE A 242 20.43 -7.91 2.53
N SER A 243 20.97 -9.11 2.22
CA SER A 243 21.82 -9.88 3.14
C SER A 243 23.14 -9.16 3.44
N GLY A 244 23.78 -8.55 2.45
CA GLY A 244 25.01 -7.80 2.67
C GLY A 244 24.83 -6.60 3.61
N ILE A 245 23.67 -5.91 3.54
CA ILE A 245 23.33 -4.83 4.47
C ILE A 245 22.98 -5.41 5.85
N ALA A 246 22.21 -6.51 5.91
CA ALA A 246 21.80 -7.14 7.16
C ALA A 246 22.98 -7.76 7.92
N ASP A 247 23.93 -8.39 7.22
CA ASP A 247 25.13 -8.97 7.80
C ASP A 247 26.09 -7.91 8.33
N LEU A 248 26.19 -6.77 7.62
CA LEU A 248 27.00 -5.62 8.04
C LEU A 248 26.55 -5.03 9.38
N PHE A 249 25.26 -5.13 9.70
CA PHE A 249 24.62 -4.58 10.91
C PHE A 249 24.21 -5.63 11.94
N GLY A 250 24.58 -6.90 11.78
CA GLY A 250 24.21 -7.98 12.70
C GLY A 250 22.72 -8.33 12.71
N LEU A 251 22.03 -8.10 11.61
CA LEU A 251 20.58 -8.26 11.46
C LEU A 251 20.18 -9.64 10.91
N GLY A 252 21.06 -10.64 10.93
CA GLY A 252 20.82 -11.98 10.36
C GLY A 252 19.51 -12.62 10.81
N GLY A 253 19.12 -12.45 12.08
CA GLY A 253 17.84 -12.97 12.59
C GLY A 253 16.61 -12.27 12.01
N ILE A 254 16.71 -10.98 11.70
CA ILE A 254 15.62 -10.23 11.05
C ILE A 254 15.50 -10.65 9.59
N LEU A 255 16.62 -10.90 8.93
CA LEU A 255 16.63 -11.39 7.56
C LEU A 255 16.01 -12.79 7.44
N GLU A 256 16.33 -13.68 8.38
CA GLU A 256 15.73 -15.00 8.45
C GLU A 256 14.21 -14.93 8.66
N TRP A 257 13.75 -14.00 9.50
CA TRP A 257 12.33 -13.75 9.70
C TRP A 257 11.64 -13.18 8.44
N ILE A 258 12.28 -12.24 7.73
CA ILE A 258 11.77 -11.72 6.44
C ILE A 258 11.74 -12.80 5.36
N THR A 259 12.76 -13.69 5.32
CA THR A 259 12.86 -14.76 4.32
C THR A 259 11.88 -15.91 4.58
N ASN A 260 11.57 -16.20 5.82
CA ASN A 260 10.61 -17.24 6.19
C ASN A 260 9.16 -16.81 5.97
N ARG A 261 8.91 -15.55 5.59
CA ARG A 261 7.62 -15.01 5.21
C ARG A 261 6.50 -15.48 6.15
N PRO A 262 6.40 -14.94 7.37
CA PRO A 262 5.37 -15.35 8.35
C PRO A 262 3.95 -15.06 7.84
N ASP A 263 3.80 -14.22 6.80
CA ASP A 263 2.55 -13.89 6.14
C ASP A 263 2.08 -14.92 5.10
N ILE A 264 2.87 -15.95 4.79
CA ILE A 264 2.62 -16.78 3.59
C ILE A 264 1.24 -17.42 3.57
N SER A 265 0.76 -17.95 4.71
CA SER A 265 -0.58 -18.55 4.79
C SER A 265 -1.66 -17.49 4.59
N LYS A 266 -1.53 -16.35 5.26
CA LYS A 266 -2.47 -15.23 5.16
C LYS A 266 -2.47 -14.63 3.75
N TYR A 267 -1.32 -14.55 3.11
CA TYR A 267 -1.20 -14.10 1.73
C TYR A 267 -2.00 -14.99 0.76
N TYR A 268 -1.86 -16.32 0.85
CA TYR A 268 -2.63 -17.23 -0.01
C TYR A 268 -4.13 -17.20 0.28
N GLU A 269 -4.53 -17.05 1.54
CA GLU A 269 -5.92 -16.86 1.93
C GLU A 269 -6.48 -15.56 1.33
N ASN A 270 -5.78 -14.45 1.47
CA ASN A 270 -6.16 -13.16 0.91
C ASN A 270 -6.26 -13.21 -0.61
N ARG A 271 -5.29 -13.85 -1.27
CA ARG A 271 -5.32 -14.02 -2.72
C ARG A 271 -6.57 -14.78 -3.19
N LYS A 272 -6.99 -15.83 -2.44
CA LYS A 272 -8.21 -16.59 -2.76
C LYS A 272 -9.50 -15.80 -2.49
N GLN A 273 -9.48 -14.87 -1.56
CA GLN A 273 -10.63 -14.04 -1.18
C GLN A 273 -10.81 -12.81 -2.09
N ALA A 274 -9.86 -12.53 -2.96
CA ALA A 274 -10.00 -11.48 -3.96
C ALA A 274 -10.98 -11.91 -5.07
N ASP A 275 -11.96 -11.06 -5.38
CA ASP A 275 -12.89 -11.30 -6.48
C ASP A 275 -12.23 -11.01 -7.83
N ILE A 276 -11.41 -9.96 -7.88
CA ILE A 276 -10.56 -9.61 -9.02
C ILE A 276 -9.12 -9.54 -8.53
N TYR A 277 -8.29 -10.42 -9.05
CA TYR A 277 -6.87 -10.49 -8.72
C TYR A 277 -6.04 -9.98 -9.90
N ILE A 278 -5.40 -8.83 -9.71
CA ILE A 278 -4.56 -8.16 -10.70
C ILE A 278 -3.10 -8.38 -10.30
N HIS A 279 -2.37 -9.06 -11.17
CA HIS A 279 -0.93 -9.30 -11.02
C HIS A 279 -0.20 -8.75 -12.24
N PRO A 280 0.39 -7.54 -12.15
CA PRO A 280 1.17 -6.96 -13.23
C PRO A 280 2.41 -7.81 -13.54
N ASP A 281 2.68 -8.04 -14.83
CA ASP A 281 3.89 -8.76 -15.26
C ASP A 281 5.10 -7.82 -15.19
N LEU A 282 5.98 -8.06 -14.22
CA LEU A 282 7.13 -7.22 -13.89
C LEU A 282 8.44 -8.03 -13.81
N PRO A 283 8.84 -8.75 -14.89
CA PRO A 283 9.91 -9.73 -14.82
C PRO A 283 11.29 -9.15 -14.46
N ASP A 284 11.54 -7.89 -14.84
CA ASP A 284 12.83 -7.20 -14.65
C ASP A 284 12.77 -6.10 -13.58
N ALA A 285 11.68 -6.02 -12.81
CA ALA A 285 11.53 -5.02 -11.76
C ALA A 285 11.68 -5.64 -10.38
N ASP A 286 12.47 -5.02 -9.54
CA ASP A 286 12.59 -5.29 -8.11
C ASP A 286 12.11 -4.11 -7.26
N ALA A 287 12.16 -4.26 -5.95
CA ALA A 287 11.72 -3.23 -5.02
C ALA A 287 12.57 -1.94 -5.06
N SER A 288 13.75 -1.97 -5.68
CA SER A 288 14.68 -0.84 -5.81
C SER A 288 14.70 -0.22 -7.20
N SER A 289 13.90 -0.73 -8.14
CA SER A 289 13.86 -0.30 -9.55
C SER A 289 13.21 1.09 -9.73
N PHE A 290 13.66 2.08 -8.97
CA PHE A 290 13.19 3.46 -9.07
C PHE A 290 13.67 4.16 -10.33
N GLY A 291 13.08 5.32 -10.66
CA GLY A 291 13.44 6.18 -11.77
C GLY A 291 12.39 6.22 -12.88
N ASN A 292 12.41 7.30 -13.67
CA ASN A 292 11.36 7.65 -14.64
C ASN A 292 11.05 6.51 -15.64
N LYS A 293 12.09 5.91 -16.25
CA LYS A 293 11.91 4.85 -17.25
C LYS A 293 11.28 3.60 -16.65
N ASN A 294 11.73 3.21 -15.45
CA ASN A 294 11.20 2.05 -14.74
C ASN A 294 9.76 2.30 -14.30
N ALA A 295 9.48 3.47 -13.71
CA ALA A 295 8.13 3.86 -13.32
C ALA A 295 7.17 3.82 -14.52
N ALA A 296 7.55 4.41 -15.67
CA ALA A 296 6.72 4.38 -16.88
C ALA A 296 6.43 2.95 -17.35
N ARG A 297 7.42 2.05 -17.35
CA ARG A 297 7.26 0.65 -17.74
C ARG A 297 6.32 -0.09 -16.78
N MET A 298 6.48 0.10 -15.47
CA MET A 298 5.63 -0.54 -14.46
C MET A 298 4.20 -0.03 -14.51
N ILE A 299 3.98 1.28 -14.72
CA ILE A 299 2.65 1.85 -14.93
C ILE A 299 1.96 1.21 -16.15
N LEU A 300 2.68 1.05 -17.26
CA LEU A 300 2.15 0.37 -18.45
C LEU A 300 1.78 -1.09 -18.17
N ALA A 301 2.60 -1.82 -17.42
CA ALA A 301 2.32 -3.21 -17.04
C ALA A 301 1.06 -3.31 -16.16
N GLY A 302 0.92 -2.42 -15.17
CA GLY A 302 -0.29 -2.33 -14.34
C GLY A 302 -1.55 -2.01 -15.15
N THR A 303 -1.42 -1.04 -16.09
CA THR A 303 -2.50 -0.68 -17.02
C THR A 303 -2.92 -1.89 -17.88
N ALA A 304 -1.97 -2.63 -18.43
CA ALA A 304 -2.25 -3.80 -19.26
C ALA A 304 -2.94 -4.91 -18.46
N ALA A 305 -2.44 -5.18 -17.24
CA ALA A 305 -3.03 -6.19 -16.36
C ALA A 305 -4.48 -5.85 -15.97
N ALA A 306 -4.74 -4.60 -15.61
CA ALA A 306 -6.08 -4.14 -15.24
C ALA A 306 -7.04 -4.16 -16.44
N ARG A 307 -6.61 -3.71 -17.62
CA ARG A 307 -7.45 -3.75 -18.84
C ARG A 307 -7.87 -5.15 -19.23
N LYS A 308 -7.00 -6.14 -19.03
CA LYS A 308 -7.31 -7.54 -19.30
C LYS A 308 -8.48 -8.06 -18.45
N LEU A 309 -8.58 -7.61 -17.20
CA LEU A 309 -9.60 -8.06 -16.24
C LEU A 309 -10.81 -7.12 -16.15
N LEU A 310 -10.80 -5.99 -16.87
CA LEU A 310 -11.89 -5.02 -16.84
C LEU A 310 -13.24 -5.59 -17.26
N PRO A 311 -13.35 -6.47 -18.28
CA PRO A 311 -14.63 -7.11 -18.62
C PRO A 311 -15.20 -7.95 -17.48
N ASP A 312 -14.34 -8.74 -16.81
CA ASP A 312 -14.75 -9.60 -15.68
C ASP A 312 -15.21 -8.76 -14.50
N LEU A 313 -14.50 -7.67 -14.20
CA LEU A 313 -14.89 -6.73 -13.15
C LEU A 313 -16.24 -6.07 -13.44
N ARG A 314 -16.48 -5.64 -14.66
CA ARG A 314 -17.80 -5.05 -15.06
C ARG A 314 -18.92 -6.06 -14.96
N ALA A 315 -18.70 -7.30 -15.39
CA ALA A 315 -19.67 -8.38 -15.27
C ALA A 315 -20.00 -8.67 -13.80
N LEU A 316 -18.98 -8.73 -12.95
CA LEU A 316 -19.13 -8.98 -11.52
C LEU A 316 -19.95 -7.88 -10.83
N ILE A 317 -19.66 -6.61 -11.11
CA ILE A 317 -20.42 -5.45 -10.58
C ILE A 317 -21.90 -5.53 -11.01
N SER A 318 -22.17 -5.83 -12.28
CA SER A 318 -23.52 -5.94 -12.81
C SER A 318 -24.30 -7.08 -12.15
N ASN A 319 -23.69 -8.25 -12.01
CA ASN A 319 -24.32 -9.43 -11.40
C ASN A 319 -24.62 -9.21 -9.90
N THR A 320 -23.68 -8.62 -9.18
CA THR A 320 -23.85 -8.32 -7.75
C THR A 320 -24.96 -7.27 -7.55
N SER A 321 -25.04 -6.27 -8.42
CA SER A 321 -26.13 -5.27 -8.39
C SER A 321 -27.51 -5.90 -8.60
N GLN A 322 -27.63 -6.92 -9.47
CA GLN A 322 -28.89 -7.64 -9.71
C GLN A 322 -29.31 -8.53 -8.53
N SER A 323 -28.34 -9.21 -7.89
CA SER A 323 -28.62 -10.07 -6.73
C SER A 323 -29.11 -9.29 -5.51
N VAL A 324 -28.63 -8.07 -5.31
CA VAL A 324 -29.07 -7.15 -4.23
C VAL A 324 -30.46 -6.57 -4.54
N SER A 325 -30.89 -6.51 -5.80
CA SER A 325 -32.17 -5.97 -6.20
C SER A 325 -33.31 -7.03 -6.33
N ALA A 326 -33.00 -8.31 -6.23
CA ALA A 326 -33.99 -9.38 -6.30
C ALA A 326 -34.83 -9.43 -4.99
N PRO A 327 -36.17 -9.34 -5.03
CA PRO A 327 -36.99 -9.47 -3.84
C PRO A 327 -36.91 -10.90 -3.32
N MET A 328 -36.70 -11.05 -1.99
CA MET A 328 -36.90 -12.32 -1.30
C MET A 328 -38.41 -12.68 -1.27
#